data_96baf78b87be48e1a95d6e9b8695549a
#
_entry.id   96baf78b87be48e1a95d6e9b8695549a
#
_cell.length_a   1.000
_cell.length_b   1.000
_cell.length_c   1.000
_cell.angle_alpha   90.00
_cell.angle_beta   90.00
_cell.angle_gamma   90.00
#
_symmetry.space_group_name_H-M   'P 1'
#
loop_
_entity.id
_entity.type
_entity.pdbx_description
1 polymer ?
#
loop_
_entity_poly.entity_id
_entity_poly.type
_entity_poly.pdbx_seq_one_letter_code
_entity_poly.pdbx_strand_id
1 'polypeptide(L)'
;RNTYWHQHDRPGAITLSGVYYIDIPKGAKLKTSGTELAHTTPEGATTYVPAKEGHWLIFPGKTWHRPGKLEKKQWRYIVAADMEI
;
A
#
# COMPACT_ATOMS: atom_id res chain seq x y z
N ARG A 1 14.22 1.83 -3.51
CA ARG A 1 12.81 1.47 -3.64
C ARG A 1 12.50 0.22 -2.85
N ASN A 2 11.49 0.28 -1.99
CA ASN A 2 11.15 -0.82 -1.12
C ASN A 2 9.88 -1.52 -1.60
N THR A 3 10.01 -2.80 -1.96
CA THR A 3 8.87 -3.63 -2.34
C THR A 3 8.68 -4.79 -1.37
N TYR A 4 9.31 -4.70 -0.21
CA TYR A 4 9.19 -5.75 0.79
C TYR A 4 7.85 -5.68 1.51
N TRP A 5 7.36 -6.85 1.91
CA TRP A 5 6.21 -6.89 2.80
C TRP A 5 6.56 -6.26 4.13
N HIS A 6 5.65 -5.44 4.65
CA HIS A 6 5.83 -4.82 5.96
C HIS A 6 4.48 -4.54 6.60
N GLN A 7 4.50 -4.24 7.89
CA GLN A 7 3.32 -3.88 8.64
C GLN A 7 3.69 -2.81 9.66
N HIS A 8 2.66 -2.15 10.20
CA HIS A 8 2.84 -1.06 11.17
C HIS A 8 2.11 -1.40 12.46
N ASP A 9 2.40 -2.57 12.99
CA ASP A 9 1.78 -3.02 14.23
C ASP A 9 2.53 -2.45 15.41
N ARG A 10 1.78 -1.93 16.37
CA ARG A 10 2.35 -1.42 17.62
C ARG A 10 1.68 -2.16 18.78
N PRO A 11 2.44 -2.92 19.58
CA PRO A 11 1.86 -3.66 20.69
C PRO A 11 1.09 -2.77 21.65
N GLY A 12 -0.11 -3.19 22.02
CA GLY A 12 -0.95 -2.44 22.95
C GLY A 12 -1.72 -1.30 22.34
N ALA A 13 -1.64 -1.11 21.02
CA ALA A 13 -2.33 -0.02 20.34
C ALA A 13 -3.11 -0.54 19.14
N ILE A 14 -4.17 0.16 18.79
CA ILE A 14 -4.88 -0.08 17.54
C ILE A 14 -4.43 0.98 16.56
N THR A 15 -3.91 0.55 15.42
CA THR A 15 -3.39 1.47 14.42
C THR A 15 -4.10 1.28 13.09
N LEU A 16 -4.22 2.39 12.36
CA LEU A 16 -4.67 2.39 10.97
C LEU A 16 -3.55 2.93 10.12
N SER A 17 -3.35 2.30 8.98
CA SER A 17 -2.39 2.78 8.00
C SER A 17 -3.13 3.23 6.76
N GLY A 18 -2.60 4.23 6.09
CA GLY A 18 -3.24 4.75 4.89
C GLY A 18 -2.22 5.16 3.85
N VAL A 19 -2.61 5.06 2.60
CA VAL A 19 -1.83 5.53 1.46
C VAL A 19 -2.73 6.41 0.61
N TYR A 20 -2.28 7.64 0.37
CA TYR A 20 -2.98 8.56 -0.51
C TYR A 20 -2.19 8.68 -1.81
N TYR A 21 -2.86 8.43 -2.91
CA TYR A 21 -2.21 8.47 -4.22
C TYR A 21 -2.35 9.86 -4.81
N ILE A 22 -1.25 10.61 -4.81
CA ILE A 22 -1.24 11.99 -5.31
C ILE A 22 -1.19 12.02 -6.83
N ASP A 23 -0.27 11.24 -7.39
CA ASP A 23 -0.02 11.28 -8.83
C ASP A 23 0.41 9.90 -9.30
N ILE A 24 -0.25 9.42 -10.34
CA ILE A 24 0.03 8.11 -10.92
C ILE A 24 0.54 8.34 -12.34
N PRO A 25 1.67 7.73 -12.73
CA PRO A 25 2.20 7.91 -14.07
C PRO A 25 1.18 7.50 -15.13
N LYS A 26 1.06 8.28 -16.17
CA LYS A 26 0.24 7.91 -17.33
C LYS A 26 0.80 6.64 -17.92
N GLY A 27 -0.08 5.70 -18.24
CA GLY A 27 0.32 4.42 -18.80
C GLY A 27 0.80 3.43 -17.77
N ALA A 28 0.81 3.76 -16.47
CA ALA A 28 1.10 2.80 -15.43
C ALA A 28 0.02 1.73 -15.41
N LYS A 29 0.45 0.48 -15.30
CA LYS A 29 -0.49 -0.63 -15.27
C LYS A 29 -1.22 -0.66 -13.93
N LEU A 30 -2.50 -1.01 -13.97
CA LEU A 30 -3.28 -1.14 -12.74
C LEU A 30 -2.67 -2.15 -11.78
N LYS A 31 -2.04 -3.20 -12.32
CA LYS A 31 -1.47 -4.27 -11.50
C LYS A 31 -0.16 -3.91 -10.81
N THR A 32 0.45 -2.77 -11.17
CA THR A 32 1.77 -2.43 -10.65
C THR A 32 1.82 -1.11 -9.92
N SER A 33 0.75 -0.32 -9.97
CA SER A 33 0.77 1.04 -9.42
C SER A 33 0.16 1.15 -8.03
N GLY A 34 -0.47 0.11 -7.54
CA GLY A 34 -1.20 0.15 -6.27
C GLY A 34 -0.49 -0.52 -5.11
N THR A 35 -1.27 -1.17 -4.26
CA THR A 35 -0.78 -1.79 -3.04
C THR A 35 -1.32 -3.21 -2.93
N GLU A 36 -0.47 -4.13 -2.53
CA GLU A 36 -0.88 -5.51 -2.28
C GLU A 36 -1.05 -5.71 -0.79
N LEU A 37 -2.18 -6.31 -0.40
CA LEU A 37 -2.53 -6.55 0.99
C LEU A 37 -2.63 -8.05 1.23
N ALA A 38 -2.04 -8.53 2.32
CA ALA A 38 -2.19 -9.92 2.74
C ALA A 38 -3.43 -10.05 3.61
N HIS A 39 -4.18 -11.14 3.43
CA HIS A 39 -5.35 -11.39 4.26
C HIS A 39 -4.94 -11.78 5.67
N THR A 40 -3.88 -12.57 5.79
CA THR A 40 -3.33 -12.96 7.08
C THR A 40 -1.82 -12.79 7.07
N THR A 41 -1.12 -13.55 6.23
CA THR A 41 0.32 -13.47 6.06
C THR A 41 0.66 -13.42 4.58
N PRO A 42 1.86 -12.91 4.23
CA PRO A 42 2.25 -12.82 2.82
C PRO A 42 2.28 -14.15 2.07
N GLU A 43 2.43 -15.26 2.79
CA GLU A 43 2.46 -16.58 2.15
C GLU A 43 1.07 -17.09 1.79
N GLY A 44 0.04 -16.50 2.36
CA GLY A 44 -1.33 -16.91 2.10
C GLY A 44 -2.00 -16.08 1.03
N ALA A 45 -3.31 -15.93 1.15
CA ALA A 45 -4.09 -15.18 0.19
C ALA A 45 -3.77 -13.69 0.26
N THR A 46 -3.71 -13.05 -0.89
CA THR A 46 -3.47 -11.60 -0.98
C THR A 46 -4.50 -10.97 -1.91
N THR A 47 -4.68 -9.66 -1.74
CA THR A 47 -5.53 -8.86 -2.62
C THR A 47 -4.73 -7.67 -3.11
N TYR A 48 -4.76 -7.44 -4.40
CA TYR A 48 -4.12 -6.28 -4.97
C TYR A 48 -5.16 -5.17 -5.14
N VAL A 49 -4.84 -3.97 -4.63
CA VAL A 49 -5.71 -2.81 -4.77
C VAL A 49 -5.04 -1.82 -5.71
N PRO A 50 -5.61 -1.58 -6.89
CA PRO A 50 -5.03 -0.61 -7.83
C PRO A 50 -5.02 0.79 -7.25
N ALA A 51 -4.01 1.57 -7.62
CA ALA A 51 -3.93 2.96 -7.21
C ALA A 51 -5.03 3.77 -7.90
N LYS A 52 -5.58 4.74 -7.17
CA LYS A 52 -6.57 5.66 -7.72
C LYS A 52 -6.23 7.05 -7.21
N GLU A 53 -5.87 7.94 -8.12
CA GLU A 53 -5.50 9.31 -7.76
C GLU A 53 -6.60 10.00 -6.99
N GLY A 54 -6.20 10.74 -5.96
CA GLY A 54 -7.13 11.46 -5.13
C GLY A 54 -7.87 10.60 -4.12
N HIS A 55 -7.46 9.35 -3.96
CA HIS A 55 -8.13 8.44 -3.03
C HIS A 55 -7.16 7.91 -1.99
N TRP A 56 -7.69 7.65 -0.81
CA TRP A 56 -6.98 6.96 0.26
C TRP A 56 -7.27 5.47 0.19
N LEU A 57 -6.25 4.67 0.44
CA LEU A 57 -6.40 3.28 0.79
C LEU A 57 -6.10 3.16 2.28
N ILE A 58 -7.06 2.73 3.08
CA ILE A 58 -6.91 2.64 4.53
C ILE A 58 -7.11 1.19 4.96
N PHE A 59 -6.24 0.73 5.84
CA PHE A 59 -6.30 -0.65 6.33
C PHE A 59 -5.71 -0.72 7.74
N PRO A 60 -6.02 -1.79 8.50
CA PRO A 60 -5.43 -1.94 9.83
C PRO A 60 -3.91 -1.94 9.77
N GLY A 61 -3.27 -1.30 10.74
CA GLY A 61 -1.82 -1.18 10.73
C GLY A 61 -1.09 -2.50 10.79
N LYS A 62 -1.73 -3.54 11.36
CA LYS A 62 -1.13 -4.88 11.42
C LYS A 62 -1.22 -5.65 10.11
N THR A 63 -1.87 -5.10 9.10
CA THR A 63 -1.99 -5.75 7.80
C THR A 63 -0.65 -5.74 7.08
N TRP A 64 -0.16 -6.91 6.70
CA TRP A 64 1.02 -7.02 5.85
C TRP A 64 0.70 -6.46 4.48
N HIS A 65 1.55 -5.58 4.00
CA HIS A 65 1.31 -4.91 2.71
C HIS A 65 2.64 -4.58 2.05
N ARG A 66 2.56 -4.32 0.75
CA ARG A 66 3.71 -3.85 0.00
C ARG A 66 3.23 -3.05 -1.20
N PRO A 67 4.03 -2.08 -1.67
CA PRO A 67 3.66 -1.36 -2.89
C PRO A 67 3.79 -2.25 -4.11
N GLY A 68 2.95 -1.99 -5.10
CA GLY A 68 3.12 -2.59 -6.41
C GLY A 68 4.40 -2.06 -7.05
N LYS A 69 5.04 -2.90 -7.85
CA LYS A 69 6.28 -2.54 -8.51
C LYS A 69 5.98 -1.83 -9.82
N LEU A 70 6.37 -0.56 -9.93
CA LEU A 70 6.21 0.17 -11.17
C LEU A 70 7.19 -0.37 -12.22
N GLU A 71 6.70 -0.42 -13.46
CA GLU A 71 7.55 -0.80 -14.58
C GLU A 71 8.35 0.41 -15.05
N LYS A 72 9.57 0.15 -15.51
CA LYS A 72 10.44 1.16 -16.07
C LYS A 72 10.74 2.27 -15.05
N LYS A 73 11.17 3.41 -15.54
CA LYS A 73 11.54 4.56 -14.70
C LYS A 73 10.35 5.48 -14.56
N GLN A 74 9.33 5.03 -13.85
CA GLN A 74 8.14 5.83 -13.58
C GLN A 74 8.13 6.26 -12.12
N TRP A 75 7.53 7.40 -11.86
CA TRP A 75 7.39 7.94 -10.52
C TRP A 75 5.94 7.87 -10.08
N ARG A 76 5.76 7.52 -8.83
CA ARG A 76 4.46 7.50 -8.19
C ARG A 76 4.57 8.35 -6.94
N TYR A 77 3.74 9.38 -6.85
CA TYR A 77 3.73 10.26 -5.69
C TYR A 77 2.62 9.84 -4.75
N ILE A 78 3.00 9.49 -3.54
CA ILE A 78 2.06 9.04 -2.52
C ILE A 78 2.37 9.73 -1.19
N VAL A 79 1.37 9.75 -0.32
CA VAL A 79 1.53 10.11 1.09
C VAL A 79 1.14 8.90 1.91
N ALA A 80 2.04 8.44 2.75
CA ALA A 80 1.76 7.34 3.68
C ALA A 80 1.57 7.93 5.07
N ALA A 81 0.59 7.43 5.78
CA ALA A 81 0.27 7.92 7.12
C ALA A 81 -0.17 6.79 8.01
N ASP A 82 0.21 6.88 9.28
CA ASP A 82 -0.24 5.95 10.30
C ASP A 82 -0.98 6.72 11.39
N MET A 83 -2.07 6.14 11.86
CA MET A 83 -2.88 6.75 12.90
C MET A 83 -3.07 5.74 14.02
N GLU A 84 -2.84 6.19 15.24
CA GLU A 84 -3.09 5.39 16.43
C GLU A 84 -4.41 5.78 17.04
N ILE A 85 -5.22 4.80 17.35
CA ILE A 85 -6.55 5.02 17.93
C ILE A 85 -6.53 4.75 19.42
#